data_ff3ea2ca64199bf1fabc35c7f33768f1
#
_entry.id   ff3ea2ca64199bf1fabc35c7f33768f1
#
_cell.length_a   1.000
_cell.length_b   1.000
_cell.length_c   1.000
_cell.angle_alpha   90.00
_cell.angle_beta   90.00
_cell.angle_gamma   90.00
#
_symmetry.space_group_name_H-M   'P 1'
#
loop_
_entity.id
_entity.type
_entity.pdbx_description
1 polymer ?
#
loop_
_entity_poly.entity_id
_entity_poly.type
_entity_poly.pdbx_seq_one_letter_code
_entity_poly.pdbx_strand_id
1 'polypeptide(L)' 'MKDEYKELYQQFGLNVVYYRKKKRLSQTQLAELVDIHRTYVSSIELGKVSVSFDILFKLAESLEVPPCKLFEFRE' A
#
# COMPACT_ATOMS: atom_id res chain seq x y z
N MET A 1 12.90 -7.06 -6.52
CA MET A 1 13.07 -6.11 -5.39
C MET A 1 14.37 -6.43 -4.67
N LYS A 2 15.14 -5.43 -4.31
CA LYS A 2 16.40 -5.63 -3.61
C LYS A 2 16.15 -5.82 -2.12
N ASP A 3 16.86 -6.77 -1.52
CA ASP A 3 16.71 -7.09 -0.09
C ASP A 3 17.05 -5.91 0.81
N GLU A 4 17.96 -5.02 0.39
CA GLU A 4 18.36 -3.87 1.19
C GLU A 4 17.22 -2.89 1.47
N TYR A 5 16.14 -2.93 0.68
CA TYR A 5 14.96 -2.06 0.88
C TYR A 5 13.76 -2.83 1.42
N LYS A 6 13.95 -4.08 1.80
CA LYS A 6 12.86 -4.94 2.24
C LYS A 6 12.07 -4.34 3.41
N GLU A 7 12.78 -3.83 4.41
CA GLU A 7 12.13 -3.25 5.58
C GLU A 7 11.32 -2.01 5.23
N LEU A 8 11.82 -1.20 4.30
CA LEU A 8 11.10 -0.01 3.86
C LEU A 8 9.81 -0.39 3.13
N TYR A 9 9.87 -1.40 2.28
CA TYR A 9 8.67 -1.89 1.60
C TYR A 9 7.68 -2.51 2.58
N GLN A 10 8.17 -3.20 3.61
CA GLN A 10 7.30 -3.75 4.65
C GLN A 10 6.60 -2.65 5.43
N GLN A 11 7.31 -1.59 5.79
CA GLN A 11 6.72 -0.45 6.49
C GLN A 11 5.70 0.28 5.63
N PHE A 12 6.02 0.47 4.36
CA PHE A 12 5.07 1.03 3.39
C PHE A 12 3.80 0.17 3.34
N GLY A 13 3.97 -1.14 3.23
CA GLY A 13 2.84 -2.07 3.20
C GLY A 13 1.99 -2.01 4.45
N LEU A 14 2.62 -1.88 5.63
CA LEU A 14 1.88 -1.73 6.89
C LEU A 14 1.06 -0.45 6.91
N ASN A 15 1.58 0.64 6.33
CA ASN A 15 0.80 1.87 6.21
C ASN A 15 -0.41 1.69 5.31
N VAL A 16 -0.25 0.94 4.20
CA VAL A 16 -1.39 0.63 3.34
C VAL A 16 -2.45 -0.14 4.12
N VAL A 17 -2.04 -1.17 4.88
CA VAL A 17 -2.96 -1.93 5.73
C VAL A 17 -3.67 -1.01 6.72
N TYR A 18 -2.92 -0.15 7.39
CA TYR A 18 -3.47 0.74 8.41
C TYR A 18 -4.57 1.62 7.84
N TYR A 19 -4.29 2.33 6.75
CA TYR A 19 -5.27 3.25 6.16
C TYR A 19 -6.42 2.50 5.48
N ARG A 20 -6.15 1.32 4.92
CA ARG A 20 -7.21 0.49 4.36
C ARG A 20 -8.22 0.08 5.43
N LYS A 21 -7.72 -0.42 6.57
CA LYS A 21 -8.58 -0.84 7.68
C LYS A 21 -9.30 0.34 8.31
N LYS A 22 -8.64 1.48 8.39
CA LYS A 22 -9.25 2.70 8.91
C LYS A 22 -10.45 3.10 8.07
N LYS A 23 -10.41 2.88 6.77
CA LYS A 23 -11.53 3.12 5.86
C LYS A 23 -12.49 1.94 5.77
N ARG A 24 -12.23 0.88 6.51
CA ARG A 24 -13.06 -0.34 6.54
C ARG A 24 -13.17 -0.99 5.17
N LEU A 25 -12.11 -0.94 4.39
CA LEU A 25 -12.05 -1.60 3.09
C LEU A 25 -11.38 -2.97 3.23
N SER A 26 -11.92 -3.95 2.51
CA SER A 26 -11.24 -5.22 2.32
C SER A 26 -10.12 -5.06 1.29
N GLN A 27 -9.24 -6.03 1.20
CA GLN A 27 -8.22 -6.04 0.13
C GLN A 27 -8.88 -6.04 -1.25
N THR A 28 -9.97 -6.80 -1.41
CA THR A 28 -10.70 -6.84 -2.67
C THR A 28 -11.28 -5.47 -3.02
N GLN A 29 -11.87 -4.80 -2.04
CA GLN A 29 -12.44 -3.47 -2.29
C GLN A 29 -11.36 -2.46 -2.66
N LEU A 30 -10.22 -2.48 -1.99
CA LEU A 30 -9.12 -1.60 -2.34
C LEU A 30 -8.59 -1.91 -3.74
N ALA A 31 -8.45 -3.20 -4.07
CA ALA A 31 -7.99 -3.62 -5.38
C ALA A 31 -8.92 -3.09 -6.49
N GLU A 32 -10.22 -3.15 -6.25
CA GLU A 32 -11.20 -2.62 -7.21
C GLU A 32 -11.05 -1.11 -7.40
N LEU A 33 -10.85 -0.37 -6.31
CA LEU A 33 -10.68 1.08 -6.38
C LEU A 33 -9.41 1.48 -7.13
N VAL A 34 -8.34 0.70 -6.97
CA VAL A 34 -7.04 0.98 -7.59
C VAL A 34 -6.94 0.35 -8.97
N ASP A 35 -7.86 -0.54 -9.31
CA ASP A 35 -7.89 -1.30 -10.57
C ASP A 35 -6.67 -2.20 -10.72
N ILE A 36 -6.40 -2.98 -9.67
CA ILE A 36 -5.35 -3.99 -9.66
C ILE A 36 -5.92 -5.27 -9.05
N HIS A 37 -5.19 -6.37 -9.18
CA HIS A 37 -5.59 -7.64 -8.59
C HIS A 37 -5.46 -7.62 -7.06
N ARG A 38 -6.37 -8.32 -6.37
CA ARG A 38 -6.31 -8.47 -4.92
C ARG A 38 -4.97 -9.08 -4.48
N THR A 39 -4.45 -10.03 -5.24
CA THR A 39 -3.17 -10.64 -4.91
C THR A 39 -2.03 -9.62 -4.94
N TYR A 40 -2.12 -8.63 -5.81
CA TYR A 40 -1.13 -7.55 -5.85
C TYR A 40 -1.25 -6.66 -4.61
N VAL A 41 -2.48 -6.34 -4.18
CA VAL A 41 -2.69 -5.62 -2.92
C VAL A 41 -2.06 -6.38 -1.77
N SER A 42 -2.30 -7.68 -1.69
CA SER A 42 -1.72 -8.53 -0.64
C SER A 42 -0.19 -8.45 -0.66
N SER A 43 0.41 -8.55 -1.84
CA SER A 43 1.88 -8.49 -1.98
C SER A 43 2.43 -7.13 -1.57
N ILE A 44 1.72 -6.04 -1.90
CA ILE A 44 2.11 -4.69 -1.48
C ILE A 44 2.09 -4.59 0.04
N GLU A 45 1.02 -5.08 0.66
CA GLU A 45 0.84 -4.99 2.11
C GLU A 45 1.87 -5.82 2.86
N LEU A 46 2.36 -6.90 2.27
CA LEU A 46 3.39 -7.74 2.87
C LEU A 46 4.81 -7.25 2.57
N GLY A 47 4.95 -6.21 1.77
CA GLY A 47 6.26 -5.66 1.42
C GLY A 47 7.04 -6.54 0.45
N LYS A 48 6.36 -7.33 -0.36
CA LYS A 48 7.00 -8.28 -1.27
C LYS A 48 7.26 -7.72 -2.66
N VAL A 49 6.69 -6.57 -2.99
CA VAL A 49 6.80 -5.97 -4.32
C VAL A 49 6.97 -4.46 -4.19
N SER A 50 7.58 -3.87 -5.19
CA SER A 50 7.60 -2.41 -5.33
C SER A 50 6.36 -1.96 -6.08
N VAL A 51 6.05 -0.68 -6.00
CA VAL A 51 4.93 -0.09 -6.74
C VAL A 51 5.43 1.05 -7.59
N SER A 52 4.76 1.26 -8.73
CA SER A 52 5.00 2.45 -9.53
C SER A 52 4.40 3.67 -8.81
N PHE A 53 4.84 4.86 -9.21
CA PHE A 53 4.22 6.07 -8.70
C PHE A 53 2.75 6.16 -9.04
N ASP A 54 2.34 5.67 -10.23
CA ASP A 54 0.93 5.68 -10.59
C ASP A 54 0.11 4.86 -9.60
N ILE A 55 0.57 3.67 -9.25
CA ILE A 55 -0.11 2.83 -8.26
C ILE A 55 -0.08 3.49 -6.88
N LEU A 56 1.06 4.07 -6.50
CA LEU A 56 1.19 4.79 -5.24
C LEU A 56 0.15 5.91 -5.13
N PHE A 57 0.03 6.72 -6.18
CA PHE A 57 -0.93 7.83 -6.18
C PHE A 57 -2.37 7.34 -6.14
N LYS A 58 -2.68 6.25 -6.85
CA LYS A 58 -4.02 5.66 -6.80
C LYS A 58 -4.35 5.09 -5.42
N LEU A 59 -3.37 4.47 -4.77
CA LEU A 59 -3.54 4.00 -3.39
C LEU A 59 -3.85 5.16 -2.46
N ALA A 60 -3.06 6.22 -2.52
CA ALA A 60 -3.26 7.38 -1.66
C ALA A 60 -4.62 8.03 -1.90
N GLU A 61 -5.02 8.17 -3.16
CA GLU A 61 -6.32 8.73 -3.52
C GLU A 61 -7.46 7.86 -2.98
N SER A 62 -7.36 6.55 -3.19
CA SER A 62 -8.39 5.60 -2.74
C SER A 62 -8.49 5.56 -1.21
N LEU A 63 -7.38 5.72 -0.53
CA LEU A 63 -7.32 5.73 0.93
C LEU A 63 -7.61 7.11 1.52
N GLU A 64 -7.75 8.12 0.65
CA GLU A 64 -8.04 9.51 1.03
C GLU A 64 -6.98 10.11 1.95
N VAL A 65 -5.73 9.84 1.65
CA VAL A 65 -4.59 10.40 2.37
C VAL A 65 -3.60 11.00 1.38
N PRO A 66 -2.83 12.01 1.77
CA PRO A 66 -1.73 12.45 0.91
C PRO A 66 -0.67 11.35 0.80
N PRO A 67 0.03 11.24 -0.34
CA PRO A 67 1.01 10.17 -0.53
C PRO A 67 2.07 10.08 0.58
N CYS A 68 2.44 11.21 1.18
CA CYS A 68 3.45 11.22 2.24
C CYS A 68 3.03 10.38 3.47
N LYS A 69 1.74 10.22 3.71
CA LYS A 69 1.26 9.41 4.83
C LYS A 69 1.63 7.93 4.69
N LEU A 70 1.81 7.48 3.47
CA LEU A 70 2.21 6.09 3.23
C LEU A 70 3.69 5.86 3.52
N PHE A 71 4.45 6.93 3.72
CA PHE A 71 5.88 6.88 4.02
C PHE A 71 6.20 7.33 5.45
N GLU A 72 5.21 7.48 6.31
CA GLU A 72 5.44 7.80 7.72
C GLU A 72 5.79 6.52 8.44
N PHE A 73 7.08 6.23 8.52
CA PHE A 73 7.56 5.00 9.11
C PHE A 73 7.79 5.20 10.60
N ARG A 74 7.25 4.28 11.39
CA ARG A 74 7.35 4.31 12.85
C ARG A 74 8.50 3.43 13.29
N GLU A 75 9.24 3.90 14.27
CA GLU A 75 10.32 3.13 14.88
C GLU A 75 9.78 2.15 15.91
#